data_a604b314953a6a53c6969034798a5c85
#
_entry.id   a604b314953a6a53c6969034798a5c85
#
_cell.length_a   1.000
_cell.length_b   1.000
_cell.length_c   1.000
_cell.angle_alpha   90.00
_cell.angle_beta   90.00
_cell.angle_gamma   90.00
#
_symmetry.space_group_name_H-M   'P 1'
#
loop_
_entity.id
_entity.type
_entity.pdbx_description
1 polymer ?
#
loop_
_entity_poly.entity_id
_entity_poly.type
_entity_poly.pdbx_seq_one_letter_code
_entity_poly.pdbx_strand_id
1 'polypeptide(L)'
;ASEIESVVVTALGIKRSEKALSYNAQQVSSEDISIVKDVNLMNSLNGKIAGAVINSSASGIGGATRVVLRGLKSIISSNNALYVVDGIPLFNNNNGEIKSEFESQPRGEGLTDLNPDDIESMTVLTGPSAAALYGSSAANGVIVITTKKGKAGRPQISFSNQTTFSSPLKMPEFQTKYGNQPRTYSSWGGVLATPSSYNPQDFFNTAANTQTNASISVGNEKNQTYASLMHVYANGILPNNSYDKHSVTVRNTTSFLQDRMTLDAGFSYVETEDQNMLSAGRYFNPLTSLYTYPRGESVEDLMMFEIYDSNKKRYVQNWAWSRGALDMQNPLWMMHRNIQNNKRRRSMMNASLTYKVTDWLTLAGRAKADLSVGESSRKLYASTDPLFAGGDNGFFEFTKEEDTHRYGDFIATVNKHWEQFSLFANVGASISDQLSSIAGARGPLELPNFFSLTNTNPYGASGQRLQERKREQEQAVFASVEAGWRGMLYLTATVRNLSLIHISEPT
;
A
#
# COMPACT_ATOMS: atom_id res chain seq x y z
N ALA A 1 16.71 -40.59 13.09
CA ALA A 1 16.26 -39.21 13.16
C ALA A 1 15.21 -39.01 12.07
N SER A 2 13.93 -38.85 12.42
CA SER A 2 12.90 -38.43 11.46
C SER A 2 13.25 -37.01 11.05
N GLU A 3 13.68 -36.80 9.81
CA GLU A 3 13.72 -35.44 9.23
C GLU A 3 12.30 -34.87 9.29
N ILE A 4 12.14 -33.77 9.99
CA ILE A 4 10.89 -32.99 9.95
C ILE A 4 10.82 -32.41 8.54
N GLU A 5 9.95 -32.98 7.71
CA GLU A 5 9.77 -32.52 6.34
C GLU A 5 9.17 -31.13 6.35
N SER A 6 9.91 -30.13 5.87
CA SER A 6 9.45 -28.74 5.79
C SER A 6 8.31 -28.64 4.77
N VAL A 7 7.14 -28.20 5.24
CA VAL A 7 5.94 -27.99 4.42
C VAL A 7 5.72 -26.51 4.23
N VAL A 8 5.66 -26.07 2.98
CA VAL A 8 5.43 -24.67 2.61
C VAL A 8 4.08 -24.51 1.89
N VAL A 9 3.47 -23.36 2.04
CA VAL A 9 2.29 -22.97 1.25
C VAL A 9 2.77 -22.49 -0.10
N THR A 10 2.33 -23.16 -1.15
CA THR A 10 2.72 -22.87 -2.53
C THR A 10 1.62 -22.09 -3.27
N ALA A 11 1.76 -21.97 -4.58
CA ALA A 11 0.75 -21.39 -5.45
C ALA A 11 -0.63 -22.04 -5.22
N LEU A 12 -1.69 -21.27 -5.43
CA LEU A 12 -3.09 -21.64 -5.19
C LEU A 12 -3.43 -21.96 -3.71
N GLY A 13 -2.53 -21.64 -2.75
CA GLY A 13 -2.74 -21.89 -1.32
C GLY A 13 -2.55 -23.36 -0.91
N ILE A 14 -1.89 -24.17 -1.74
CA ILE A 14 -1.71 -25.61 -1.53
C ILE A 14 -0.45 -25.87 -0.69
N LYS A 15 -0.56 -26.71 0.34
CA LYS A 15 0.57 -27.14 1.16
C LYS A 15 1.37 -28.23 0.45
N ARG A 16 2.69 -28.04 0.34
CA ARG A 16 3.62 -28.96 -0.33
C ARG A 16 4.90 -29.14 0.48
N SER A 17 5.53 -30.31 0.34
CA SER A 17 6.89 -30.49 0.80
C SER A 17 7.86 -29.62 -0.01
N GLU A 18 8.74 -28.89 0.65
CA GLU A 18 9.73 -28.03 0.02
C GLU A 18 10.65 -28.78 -0.94
N LYS A 19 11.01 -30.03 -0.60
CA LYS A 19 11.85 -30.90 -1.42
C LYS A 19 11.24 -31.26 -2.78
N ALA A 20 9.90 -31.21 -2.89
CA ALA A 20 9.18 -31.56 -4.12
C ALA A 20 8.99 -30.35 -5.06
N LEU A 21 9.43 -29.16 -4.67
CA LEU A 21 9.22 -27.95 -5.48
C LEU A 21 10.31 -27.78 -6.53
N SER A 22 9.91 -27.53 -7.77
CA SER A 22 10.80 -27.19 -8.89
C SER A 22 11.24 -25.71 -8.89
N TYR A 23 10.83 -24.92 -7.89
CA TYR A 23 11.11 -23.50 -7.73
C TYR A 23 11.46 -23.17 -6.28
N ASN A 24 12.18 -22.08 -6.08
CA ASN A 24 12.57 -21.65 -4.74
C ASN A 24 11.36 -21.05 -4.01
N ALA A 25 11.08 -21.58 -2.81
CA ALA A 25 10.09 -21.09 -1.87
C ALA A 25 10.80 -20.74 -0.55
N GLN A 26 10.69 -19.48 -0.13
CA GLN A 26 11.20 -19.05 1.17
C GLN A 26 10.02 -18.66 2.05
N GLN A 27 9.91 -19.28 3.23
CA GLN A 27 8.85 -18.99 4.19
C GLN A 27 9.37 -18.06 5.30
N VAL A 28 8.55 -17.09 5.69
CA VAL A 28 8.74 -16.22 6.85
C VAL A 28 7.56 -16.47 7.80
N SER A 29 7.86 -16.76 9.06
CA SER A 29 6.84 -17.08 10.07
C SER A 29 6.16 -15.81 10.62
N SER A 30 5.02 -15.99 11.30
CA SER A 30 4.35 -14.88 11.98
C SER A 30 5.21 -14.29 13.11
N GLU A 31 6.03 -15.11 13.77
CA GLU A 31 6.95 -14.66 14.81
C GLU A 31 7.96 -13.67 14.25
N ASP A 32 8.56 -14.00 13.11
CA ASP A 32 9.52 -13.11 12.43
C ASP A 32 8.89 -11.80 11.99
N ILE A 33 7.63 -11.80 11.59
CA ILE A 33 6.89 -10.62 11.15
C ILE A 33 6.51 -9.74 12.34
N SER A 34 6.18 -10.34 13.48
CA SER A 34 5.63 -9.67 14.66
C SER A 34 6.66 -9.06 15.60
N ILE A 35 7.96 -9.38 15.48
CA ILE A 35 9.04 -8.85 16.33
C ILE A 35 9.19 -7.33 16.16
N VAL A 36 9.18 -6.85 14.93
CA VAL A 36 9.22 -5.43 14.60
C VAL A 36 8.07 -5.14 13.64
N LYS A 37 6.98 -4.61 14.18
CA LYS A 37 5.80 -4.28 13.38
C LYS A 37 5.99 -2.92 12.73
N ASP A 38 5.71 -2.84 11.45
CA ASP A 38 5.57 -1.59 10.72
C ASP A 38 4.11 -1.46 10.26
N VAL A 39 3.63 -0.24 10.11
CA VAL A 39 2.28 0.03 9.57
C VAL A 39 2.12 -0.57 8.19
N ASN A 40 3.20 -0.56 7.41
CA ASN A 40 3.27 -1.29 6.15
C ASN A 40 3.99 -2.63 6.37
N LEU A 41 3.22 -3.71 6.29
CA LEU A 41 3.68 -5.08 6.47
C LEU A 41 4.98 -5.40 5.71
N MET A 42 5.15 -4.86 4.49
CA MET A 42 6.32 -5.15 3.68
C MET A 42 7.61 -4.60 4.26
N ASN A 43 7.56 -3.49 4.99
CA ASN A 43 8.75 -2.94 5.64
C ASN A 43 9.31 -3.92 6.69
N SER A 44 8.45 -4.66 7.38
CA SER A 44 8.87 -5.66 8.38
C SER A 44 9.59 -6.88 7.78
N LEU A 45 9.52 -7.06 6.45
CA LEU A 45 10.23 -8.13 5.72
C LEU A 45 11.61 -7.71 5.20
N ASN A 46 11.99 -6.46 5.38
CA ASN A 46 13.29 -5.97 4.91
C ASN A 46 14.43 -6.74 5.61
N GLY A 47 15.36 -7.27 4.81
CA GLY A 47 16.45 -8.11 5.29
C GLY A 47 16.09 -9.56 5.64
N LYS A 48 14.80 -9.97 5.58
CA LYS A 48 14.35 -11.33 5.92
C LYS A 48 14.12 -12.23 4.70
N ILE A 49 14.05 -11.65 3.50
CA ILE A 49 13.81 -12.37 2.24
C ILE A 49 15.05 -12.24 1.36
N ALA A 50 15.64 -13.37 0.99
CA ALA A 50 16.80 -13.42 0.11
C ALA A 50 16.43 -12.93 -1.31
N GLY A 51 17.21 -11.97 -1.84
CA GLY A 51 16.99 -11.40 -3.18
C GLY A 51 15.78 -10.48 -3.30
N ALA A 52 15.18 -10.05 -2.18
CA ALA A 52 14.17 -9.01 -2.16
C ALA A 52 14.81 -7.64 -1.86
N VAL A 53 14.42 -6.63 -2.64
CA VAL A 53 14.70 -5.23 -2.36
C VAL A 53 13.39 -4.57 -1.98
N ILE A 54 13.32 -4.13 -0.73
CA ILE A 54 12.12 -3.51 -0.16
C ILE A 54 12.44 -2.05 0.12
N ASN A 55 11.80 -1.17 -0.62
CA ASN A 55 11.97 0.28 -0.47
C ASN A 55 10.72 0.85 0.16
N SER A 56 10.86 1.37 1.37
CA SER A 56 9.81 2.14 2.03
C SER A 56 9.54 3.45 1.28
N SER A 57 8.32 3.92 1.36
CA SER A 57 7.92 5.18 0.75
C SER A 57 8.61 6.37 1.42
N ALA A 58 9.06 7.33 0.61
CA ALA A 58 9.48 8.64 1.08
C ALA A 58 8.31 9.47 1.65
N SER A 59 7.05 9.09 1.36
CA SER A 59 5.85 9.79 1.84
C SER A 59 5.56 9.56 3.32
N GLY A 60 6.33 8.72 4.00
CA GLY A 60 6.16 8.45 5.44
C GLY A 60 5.18 7.31 5.71
N ILE A 61 4.53 7.40 6.88
CA ILE A 61 3.64 6.36 7.39
C ILE A 61 2.41 6.23 6.48
N GLY A 62 2.05 4.99 6.14
CA GLY A 62 0.92 4.72 5.22
C GLY A 62 1.25 4.82 3.74
N GLY A 63 2.48 5.23 3.38
CA GLY A 63 2.92 5.29 1.98
C GLY A 63 3.14 3.89 1.36
N ALA A 64 3.10 3.82 0.03
CA ALA A 64 3.33 2.58 -0.72
C ALA A 64 4.76 2.04 -0.53
N THR A 65 4.89 0.74 -0.36
CA THR A 65 6.20 0.07 -0.30
C THR A 65 6.42 -0.73 -1.56
N ARG A 66 7.55 -0.50 -2.22
CA ARG A 66 7.92 -1.24 -3.41
C ARG A 66 8.69 -2.50 -3.04
N VAL A 67 8.20 -3.65 -3.49
CA VAL A 67 8.87 -4.94 -3.31
C VAL A 67 9.28 -5.50 -4.66
N VAL A 68 10.59 -5.58 -4.88
CA VAL A 68 11.19 -6.11 -6.10
C VAL A 68 11.93 -7.40 -5.77
N LEU A 69 11.58 -8.48 -6.46
CA LEU A 69 12.21 -9.79 -6.29
C LEU A 69 13.22 -10.06 -7.42
N ARG A 70 14.47 -10.36 -7.05
CA ARG A 70 15.57 -10.70 -7.98
C ARG A 70 15.89 -9.61 -9.01
N GLY A 71 15.78 -8.34 -8.61
CA GLY A 71 16.15 -7.18 -9.44
C GLY A 71 15.04 -6.70 -10.39
N LEU A 72 15.29 -5.56 -11.01
CA LEU A 72 14.37 -4.93 -11.97
C LEU A 72 14.38 -5.69 -13.30
N LYS A 73 13.20 -6.01 -13.81
CA LYS A 73 13.01 -6.75 -15.06
C LYS A 73 12.48 -5.89 -16.20
N SER A 74 11.81 -4.81 -15.89
CA SER A 74 11.22 -3.89 -16.85
C SER A 74 11.55 -2.44 -16.51
N ILE A 75 11.79 -1.64 -17.56
CA ILE A 75 11.97 -0.18 -17.46
C ILE A 75 10.60 0.53 -17.56
N ILE A 76 9.64 -0.07 -18.26
CA ILE A 76 8.36 0.56 -18.60
C ILE A 76 7.21 0.05 -17.74
N SER A 77 7.22 -1.23 -17.35
CA SER A 77 6.13 -1.85 -16.58
C SER A 77 6.48 -2.01 -15.10
N SER A 78 5.47 -2.25 -14.27
CA SER A 78 5.65 -2.53 -12.85
C SER A 78 6.58 -3.71 -12.62
N ASN A 79 7.50 -3.56 -11.67
CA ASN A 79 8.39 -4.63 -11.20
C ASN A 79 7.96 -5.21 -9.85
N ASN A 80 6.79 -4.84 -9.35
CA ASN A 80 6.29 -5.32 -8.07
C ASN A 80 5.91 -6.80 -8.14
N ALA A 81 6.13 -7.51 -7.04
CA ALA A 81 5.66 -8.88 -6.88
C ALA A 81 4.14 -8.93 -6.80
N LEU A 82 3.53 -10.02 -7.27
CA LEU A 82 2.10 -10.29 -7.07
C LEU A 82 1.87 -10.72 -5.61
N TYR A 83 0.87 -10.14 -4.97
CA TYR A 83 0.41 -10.56 -3.65
C TYR A 83 -0.78 -11.51 -3.79
N VAL A 84 -0.75 -12.59 -3.03
CA VAL A 84 -1.81 -13.60 -2.99
C VAL A 84 -2.18 -13.86 -1.54
N VAL A 85 -3.43 -13.65 -1.17
CA VAL A 85 -3.93 -13.86 0.19
C VAL A 85 -4.83 -15.09 0.21
N ASP A 86 -4.48 -16.08 1.02
CA ASP A 86 -5.20 -17.36 1.14
C ASP A 86 -5.46 -18.05 -0.22
N GLY A 87 -4.48 -17.93 -1.13
CA GLY A 87 -4.52 -18.54 -2.47
C GLY A 87 -5.26 -17.71 -3.53
N ILE A 88 -5.80 -16.56 -3.19
CA ILE A 88 -6.52 -15.66 -4.11
C ILE A 88 -5.69 -14.40 -4.35
N PRO A 89 -5.48 -13.95 -5.60
CA PRO A 89 -4.78 -12.72 -5.90
C PRO A 89 -5.39 -11.50 -5.18
N LEU A 90 -4.54 -10.68 -4.56
CA LEU A 90 -4.95 -9.43 -3.96
C LEU A 90 -4.97 -8.34 -5.03
N PHE A 91 -6.11 -7.66 -5.13
CA PHE A 91 -6.18 -6.47 -5.95
C PHE A 91 -5.31 -5.36 -5.34
N ASN A 92 -4.30 -4.96 -6.08
CA ASN A 92 -3.38 -3.92 -5.70
C ASN A 92 -3.46 -2.80 -6.73
N ASN A 93 -4.22 -1.75 -6.41
CA ASN A 93 -4.30 -0.58 -7.29
C ASN A 93 -3.02 0.21 -7.10
N ASN A 94 -2.12 0.17 -8.10
CA ASN A 94 -0.82 0.84 -8.09
C ASN A 94 -0.97 2.37 -8.28
N ASN A 95 -1.90 3.02 -7.57
CA ASN A 95 -2.07 4.47 -7.61
C ASN A 95 -0.88 5.24 -7.00
N GLY A 96 0.14 4.53 -6.55
CA GLY A 96 1.38 5.07 -5.97
C GLY A 96 2.52 5.30 -6.94
N GLU A 97 2.31 5.17 -8.25
CA GLU A 97 3.37 5.46 -9.23
C GLU A 97 3.69 6.95 -9.29
N ILE A 98 4.98 7.25 -9.42
CA ILE A 98 5.46 8.62 -9.65
C ILE A 98 4.88 9.10 -10.97
N LYS A 99 3.89 9.99 -10.90
CA LYS A 99 3.19 10.51 -12.09
C LYS A 99 3.98 11.62 -12.79
N SER A 100 4.81 12.38 -12.07
CA SER A 100 5.68 13.40 -12.63
C SER A 100 6.85 13.75 -11.70
N GLU A 101 7.91 14.36 -12.23
CA GLU A 101 9.01 14.92 -11.44
C GLU A 101 8.60 16.14 -10.60
N PHE A 102 7.48 16.76 -10.95
CA PHE A 102 7.00 17.97 -10.30
C PHE A 102 6.13 17.67 -9.08
N GLU A 103 5.33 16.63 -9.16
CA GLU A 103 4.44 16.22 -8.09
C GLU A 103 4.12 14.73 -8.20
N SER A 104 4.27 14.03 -7.10
CA SER A 104 3.85 12.64 -6.95
C SER A 104 3.42 12.38 -5.52
N GLN A 105 2.29 11.74 -5.36
CA GLN A 105 1.77 11.34 -4.05
C GLN A 105 1.58 9.83 -4.06
N PRO A 106 2.58 9.08 -3.62
CA PRO A 106 2.45 7.65 -3.47
C PRO A 106 1.45 7.33 -2.35
N ARG A 107 0.28 6.86 -2.74
CA ARG A 107 -0.76 6.39 -1.82
C ARG A 107 -0.46 4.95 -1.40
N GLY A 108 -0.98 4.56 -0.23
CA GLY A 108 -0.82 3.21 0.28
C GLY A 108 -1.39 2.17 -0.69
N GLU A 109 -0.66 1.08 -0.85
CA GLU A 109 -1.08 -0.08 -1.65
C GLU A 109 -2.11 -0.94 -0.90
N GLY A 110 -2.84 -1.79 -1.63
CA GLY A 110 -3.85 -2.68 -1.04
C GLY A 110 -3.32 -3.65 0.02
N LEU A 111 -2.01 -3.87 0.05
CA LEU A 111 -1.35 -4.68 1.06
C LEU A 111 -1.22 -3.97 2.42
N THR A 112 -1.15 -2.64 2.43
CA THR A 112 -1.14 -1.86 3.69
C THR A 112 -2.45 -2.01 4.46
N ASP A 113 -3.51 -2.52 3.81
CA ASP A 113 -4.80 -2.76 4.46
C ASP A 113 -4.79 -4.00 5.35
N LEU A 114 -3.90 -4.96 5.11
CA LEU A 114 -3.80 -6.15 5.94
C LEU A 114 -3.26 -5.79 7.34
N ASN A 115 -3.83 -6.47 8.35
CA ASN A 115 -3.31 -6.41 9.70
C ASN A 115 -2.12 -7.38 9.82
N PRO A 116 -0.90 -6.93 10.15
CA PRO A 116 0.25 -7.81 10.34
C PRO A 116 0.03 -8.91 11.37
N ASP A 117 -0.77 -8.62 12.42
CA ASP A 117 -1.08 -9.59 13.46
C ASP A 117 -2.03 -10.71 13.02
N ASP A 118 -2.74 -10.53 11.89
CA ASP A 118 -3.62 -11.57 11.32
C ASP A 118 -2.86 -12.57 10.42
N ILE A 119 -1.56 -12.37 10.22
CA ILE A 119 -0.77 -13.22 9.33
C ILE A 119 -0.21 -14.41 10.09
N GLU A 120 -0.40 -15.60 9.54
CA GLU A 120 0.19 -16.84 10.02
C GLU A 120 1.57 -17.10 9.41
N SER A 121 1.70 -16.87 8.10
CA SER A 121 2.96 -17.04 7.39
C SER A 121 2.95 -16.31 6.06
N MET A 122 4.14 -16.03 5.54
CA MET A 122 4.35 -15.52 4.19
C MET A 122 5.33 -16.41 3.46
N THR A 123 5.00 -16.78 2.22
CA THR A 123 5.89 -17.58 1.36
C THR A 123 6.20 -16.80 0.10
N VAL A 124 7.48 -16.60 -0.17
CA VAL A 124 7.96 -15.95 -1.39
C VAL A 124 8.29 -16.99 -2.43
N LEU A 125 7.57 -16.96 -3.54
CA LEU A 125 7.72 -17.88 -4.66
C LEU A 125 8.43 -17.16 -5.81
N THR A 126 9.55 -17.68 -6.22
CA THR A 126 10.34 -17.10 -7.31
C THR A 126 10.60 -18.16 -8.37
N GLY A 127 10.32 -17.85 -9.62
CA GLY A 127 10.54 -18.74 -10.75
C GLY A 127 9.37 -18.83 -11.71
N PRO A 128 9.59 -19.32 -12.93
CA PRO A 128 8.56 -19.36 -13.99
C PRO A 128 7.39 -20.29 -13.63
N SER A 129 7.62 -21.38 -12.93
CA SER A 129 6.57 -22.33 -12.55
C SER A 129 5.55 -21.76 -11.57
N ALA A 130 6.01 -20.90 -10.62
CA ALA A 130 5.10 -20.20 -9.72
C ALA A 130 4.28 -19.13 -10.48
N ALA A 131 4.94 -18.44 -11.43
CA ALA A 131 4.31 -17.43 -12.27
C ALA A 131 3.26 -18.04 -13.22
N ALA A 132 3.51 -19.23 -13.77
CA ALA A 132 2.59 -19.86 -14.71
C ALA A 132 1.20 -20.15 -14.12
N LEU A 133 1.09 -20.39 -12.80
CA LEU A 133 -0.19 -20.63 -12.13
C LEU A 133 -1.03 -19.38 -11.94
N TYR A 134 -0.39 -18.20 -11.82
CA TYR A 134 -1.08 -16.91 -11.63
C TYR A 134 -1.07 -16.02 -12.88
N GLY A 135 -0.44 -16.47 -13.97
CA GLY A 135 -0.36 -15.73 -15.23
C GLY A 135 0.69 -14.62 -15.25
N SER A 136 0.56 -13.70 -16.21
CA SER A 136 1.52 -12.61 -16.46
C SER A 136 1.73 -11.68 -15.26
N SER A 137 0.72 -11.48 -14.43
CA SER A 137 0.80 -10.67 -13.20
C SER A 137 1.82 -11.19 -12.19
N ALA A 138 2.17 -12.49 -12.26
CA ALA A 138 3.16 -13.13 -11.41
C ALA A 138 4.58 -13.20 -12.01
N ALA A 139 4.83 -12.56 -13.16
CA ALA A 139 6.12 -12.58 -13.85
C ALA A 139 7.28 -12.05 -12.97
N ASN A 140 6.97 -11.17 -12.02
CA ASN A 140 7.95 -10.60 -11.09
C ASN A 140 8.12 -11.39 -9.79
N GLY A 141 7.44 -12.54 -9.67
CA GLY A 141 7.37 -13.37 -8.46
C GLY A 141 6.07 -13.17 -7.69
N VAL A 142 5.85 -14.02 -6.72
CA VAL A 142 4.60 -14.07 -5.94
C VAL A 142 4.93 -14.09 -4.45
N ILE A 143 4.22 -13.30 -3.68
CA ILE A 143 4.23 -13.35 -2.21
C ILE A 143 2.88 -13.90 -1.77
N VAL A 144 2.88 -15.14 -1.30
CA VAL A 144 1.70 -15.82 -0.78
C VAL A 144 1.59 -15.54 0.71
N ILE A 145 0.50 -14.95 1.12
CA ILE A 145 0.18 -14.58 2.50
C ILE A 145 -0.89 -15.54 2.99
N THR A 146 -0.62 -16.20 4.09
CA THR A 146 -1.59 -17.06 4.77
C THR A 146 -2.07 -16.34 6.02
N THR A 147 -3.39 -16.15 6.16
CA THR A 147 -3.96 -15.48 7.32
C THR A 147 -4.34 -16.48 8.41
N LYS A 148 -4.34 -16.01 9.66
CA LYS A 148 -4.69 -16.82 10.83
C LYS A 148 -6.12 -17.33 10.73
N LYS A 149 -6.31 -18.55 11.21
CA LYS A 149 -7.62 -19.22 11.38
C LYS A 149 -7.93 -19.39 12.86
N GLY A 150 -9.18 -19.63 13.17
CA GLY A 150 -9.57 -20.13 14.49
C GLY A 150 -8.88 -21.43 14.82
N LYS A 151 -8.69 -21.70 16.10
CA LYS A 151 -8.09 -22.96 16.60
C LYS A 151 -9.09 -23.67 17.50
N ALA A 152 -9.10 -25.00 17.39
CA ALA A 152 -9.88 -25.83 18.31
C ALA A 152 -9.27 -25.79 19.73
N GLY A 153 -10.11 -25.84 20.75
CA GLY A 153 -9.71 -25.87 22.12
C GLY A 153 -10.16 -24.64 22.92
N ARG A 154 -9.40 -24.30 23.96
CA ARG A 154 -9.73 -23.15 24.83
C ARG A 154 -9.64 -21.83 24.05
N PRO A 155 -10.55 -20.87 24.31
CA PRO A 155 -10.45 -19.53 23.72
C PRO A 155 -9.07 -18.92 24.00
N GLN A 156 -8.43 -18.42 22.92
CA GLN A 156 -7.16 -17.71 23.00
C GLN A 156 -7.42 -16.24 22.70
N ILE A 157 -7.12 -15.38 23.64
CA ILE A 157 -7.22 -13.93 23.50
C ILE A 157 -5.80 -13.38 23.47
N SER A 158 -5.51 -12.53 22.49
CA SER A 158 -4.25 -11.82 22.36
C SER A 158 -4.51 -10.33 22.32
N PHE A 159 -3.70 -9.58 23.06
CA PHE A 159 -3.67 -8.13 23.03
C PHE A 159 -2.22 -7.67 22.83
N SER A 160 -2.00 -6.77 21.91
CA SER A 160 -0.68 -6.17 21.68
C SER A 160 -0.80 -4.67 21.45
N ASN A 161 0.15 -3.94 22.03
CA ASN A 161 0.33 -2.52 21.76
C ASN A 161 1.82 -2.28 21.47
N GLN A 162 2.10 -1.49 20.44
CA GLN A 162 3.44 -1.06 20.11
C GLN A 162 3.41 0.43 19.82
N THR A 163 4.30 1.18 20.48
CA THR A 163 4.51 2.60 20.19
C THR A 163 5.96 2.81 19.76
N THR A 164 6.12 3.46 18.62
CA THR A 164 7.44 3.77 18.04
C THR A 164 7.61 5.28 17.93
N PHE A 165 8.74 5.78 18.38
CA PHE A 165 9.13 7.18 18.21
C PHE A 165 10.20 7.27 17.11
N SER A 166 10.07 8.28 16.25
CA SER A 166 10.99 8.49 15.15
C SER A 166 11.37 9.96 15.02
N SER A 167 12.63 10.22 14.70
CA SER A 167 13.17 11.54 14.40
C SER A 167 14.18 11.44 13.26
N PRO A 168 14.49 12.54 12.55
CA PRO A 168 15.52 12.52 11.52
C PRO A 168 16.87 12.06 12.09
N LEU A 169 17.44 10.99 11.56
CA LEU A 169 18.71 10.41 12.01
C LEU A 169 19.91 11.24 11.52
N LYS A 170 19.83 11.73 10.29
CA LYS A 170 20.90 12.45 9.63
C LYS A 170 20.36 13.59 8.80
N MET A 171 20.91 14.75 8.97
CA MET A 171 20.60 15.95 8.19
C MET A 171 21.76 16.28 7.26
N PRO A 172 21.51 16.90 6.09
CA PRO A 172 22.57 17.50 5.29
C PRO A 172 23.32 18.57 6.08
N GLU A 173 24.62 18.64 5.89
CA GLU A 173 25.42 19.71 6.45
C GLU A 173 25.31 20.96 5.58
N PHE A 174 25.01 22.08 6.20
CA PHE A 174 24.84 23.35 5.52
C PHE A 174 25.92 24.34 5.95
N GLN A 175 26.31 25.19 5.02
CA GLN A 175 27.17 26.31 5.34
C GLN A 175 26.41 27.36 6.21
N THR A 176 27.07 27.98 7.15
CA THR A 176 26.52 28.99 8.08
C THR A 176 27.24 30.33 8.02
N LYS A 177 28.31 30.44 7.22
CA LYS A 177 29.24 31.57 7.19
C LYS A 177 28.80 32.67 6.21
N TYR A 178 28.20 32.29 5.09
CA TYR A 178 27.81 33.23 4.05
C TYR A 178 26.28 33.42 4.04
N GLY A 179 25.84 34.67 3.99
CA GLY A 179 24.47 35.03 3.79
C GLY A 179 24.04 34.93 2.32
N ASN A 180 22.95 35.58 2.01
CA ASN A 180 22.43 35.72 0.66
C ASN A 180 22.54 37.19 0.20
N GLN A 181 22.37 37.40 -1.09
CA GLN A 181 22.13 38.75 -1.60
C GLN A 181 20.68 39.16 -1.27
N PRO A 182 20.40 40.44 -1.02
CA PRO A 182 19.06 40.90 -0.71
C PRO A 182 18.03 40.42 -1.74
N ARG A 183 16.93 39.85 -1.27
CA ARG A 183 15.82 39.32 -2.07
C ARG A 183 16.17 38.16 -3.00
N THR A 184 17.28 37.42 -2.72
CA THR A 184 17.60 36.19 -3.43
C THR A 184 17.66 35.04 -2.45
N TYR A 185 17.35 33.82 -2.92
CA TYR A 185 17.49 32.58 -2.15
C TYR A 185 18.88 31.93 -2.31
N SER A 186 19.81 32.61 -2.99
CA SER A 186 21.19 32.13 -3.15
C SER A 186 21.97 32.33 -1.85
N SER A 187 22.47 31.24 -1.27
CA SER A 187 23.22 31.25 0.00
C SER A 187 24.68 31.73 -0.10
N TRP A 188 25.13 32.22 -1.24
CA TRP A 188 26.54 32.60 -1.50
C TRP A 188 26.67 34.11 -1.69
N GLY A 189 26.17 34.87 -0.71
CA GLY A 189 26.35 36.32 -0.63
C GLY A 189 27.59 36.71 0.21
N GLY A 190 27.51 37.86 0.89
CA GLY A 190 28.57 38.35 1.77
C GLY A 190 28.79 37.49 3.03
N VAL A 191 29.97 37.62 3.64
CA VAL A 191 30.24 36.97 4.92
C VAL A 191 29.36 37.59 6.00
N LEU A 192 28.66 36.74 6.76
CA LEU A 192 27.84 37.15 7.90
C LEU A 192 28.73 37.61 9.06
N ALA A 193 28.30 38.67 9.76
CA ALA A 193 29.00 39.13 10.99
C ALA A 193 28.91 38.05 12.11
N THR A 194 27.80 37.34 12.17
CA THR A 194 27.63 36.20 13.05
C THR A 194 27.15 35.01 12.19
N PRO A 195 27.67 33.79 12.41
CA PRO A 195 27.23 32.63 11.69
C PRO A 195 25.68 32.44 11.81
N SER A 196 25.04 31.99 10.74
CA SER A 196 23.59 31.71 10.74
C SER A 196 23.23 30.67 11.80
N SER A 197 22.22 30.96 12.60
CA SER A 197 21.62 30.01 13.56
C SER A 197 20.59 29.09 12.93
N TYR A 198 20.31 29.25 11.63
CA TYR A 198 19.32 28.45 10.94
C TYR A 198 19.67 26.97 10.97
N ASN A 199 18.78 26.18 11.57
CA ASN A 199 18.90 24.73 11.64
C ASN A 199 17.63 24.07 11.04
N PRO A 200 17.70 23.45 9.85
CA PRO A 200 16.56 22.78 9.24
C PRO A 200 15.95 21.66 10.08
N GLN A 201 16.69 21.12 11.05
CA GLN A 201 16.20 20.08 11.94
C GLN A 201 15.04 20.56 12.81
N ASP A 202 14.99 21.85 13.14
CA ASP A 202 13.96 22.45 14.01
C ASP A 202 12.56 22.48 13.34
N PHE A 203 12.51 22.23 12.04
CA PHE A 203 11.25 22.07 11.30
C PHE A 203 10.55 20.75 11.60
N PHE A 204 11.29 19.72 11.98
CA PHE A 204 10.75 18.38 12.15
C PHE A 204 10.25 18.12 13.57
N ASN A 205 9.14 17.38 13.65
CA ASN A 205 8.62 16.87 14.90
C ASN A 205 9.26 15.52 15.25
N THR A 206 9.16 15.12 16.52
CA THR A 206 9.30 13.72 16.89
C THR A 206 7.99 13.02 16.55
N ALA A 207 8.04 12.09 15.59
CA ALA A 207 6.89 11.28 15.21
C ALA A 207 6.59 10.24 16.27
N ALA A 208 5.30 9.98 16.51
CA ALA A 208 4.82 8.90 17.36
C ALA A 208 3.84 8.04 16.55
N ASN A 209 4.08 6.74 16.50
CA ASN A 209 3.23 5.76 15.86
C ASN A 209 2.81 4.72 16.88
N THR A 210 1.51 4.61 17.15
CA THR A 210 0.92 3.65 18.06
C THR A 210 0.03 2.68 17.31
N GLN A 211 0.33 1.39 17.43
CA GLN A 211 -0.47 0.30 16.88
C GLN A 211 -1.00 -0.56 18.01
N THR A 212 -2.31 -0.68 18.10
CA THR A 212 -3.00 -1.52 19.09
C THR A 212 -3.79 -2.59 18.36
N ASN A 213 -3.64 -3.82 18.80
CA ASN A 213 -4.35 -4.97 18.23
C ASN A 213 -4.92 -5.85 19.33
N ALA A 214 -6.14 -6.32 19.14
CA ALA A 214 -6.80 -7.33 19.96
C ALA A 214 -7.35 -8.43 19.07
N SER A 215 -7.15 -9.70 19.45
CA SER A 215 -7.70 -10.82 18.69
C SER A 215 -8.21 -11.93 19.61
N ILE A 216 -9.16 -12.69 19.10
CA ILE A 216 -9.71 -13.88 19.72
C ILE A 216 -9.74 -15.04 18.72
N SER A 217 -9.32 -16.20 19.18
CA SER A 217 -9.44 -17.48 18.47
C SER A 217 -10.21 -18.45 19.35
N VAL A 218 -11.33 -18.98 18.85
CA VAL A 218 -12.23 -19.86 19.56
C VAL A 218 -12.76 -20.93 18.62
N GLY A 219 -13.00 -22.14 19.12
CA GLY A 219 -13.64 -23.17 18.33
C GLY A 219 -13.50 -24.57 18.90
N ASN A 220 -14.08 -25.51 18.16
CA ASN A 220 -13.94 -26.93 18.34
C ASN A 220 -13.40 -27.57 17.05
N GLU A 221 -13.32 -28.90 17.01
CA GLU A 221 -12.80 -29.61 15.83
C GLU A 221 -13.57 -29.33 14.53
N LYS A 222 -14.87 -29.00 14.64
CA LYS A 222 -15.74 -28.80 13.47
C LYS A 222 -15.98 -27.33 13.10
N ASN A 223 -15.88 -26.43 14.06
CA ASN A 223 -16.12 -25.01 13.84
C ASN A 223 -15.09 -24.16 14.58
N GLN A 224 -14.41 -23.29 13.88
CA GLN A 224 -13.34 -22.46 14.40
C GLN A 224 -13.51 -21.04 13.90
N THR A 225 -13.45 -20.08 14.81
CA THR A 225 -13.59 -18.65 14.52
C THR A 225 -12.37 -17.89 15.01
N TYR A 226 -11.88 -17.03 14.16
CA TYR A 226 -10.88 -16.00 14.47
C TYR A 226 -11.50 -14.63 14.26
N ALA A 227 -11.26 -13.71 15.18
CA ALA A 227 -11.64 -12.30 15.00
C ALA A 227 -10.53 -11.40 15.53
N SER A 228 -10.31 -10.27 14.86
CA SER A 228 -9.33 -9.25 15.30
C SER A 228 -9.85 -7.84 15.08
N LEU A 229 -9.32 -6.93 15.90
CA LEU A 229 -9.51 -5.48 15.81
C LEU A 229 -8.14 -4.84 15.86
N MET A 230 -7.87 -3.90 14.97
CA MET A 230 -6.62 -3.13 14.97
C MET A 230 -6.92 -1.64 14.82
N HIS A 231 -6.20 -0.83 15.57
CA HIS A 231 -6.14 0.61 15.42
C HIS A 231 -4.68 1.06 15.33
N VAL A 232 -4.38 1.88 14.32
CA VAL A 232 -3.10 2.54 14.14
C VAL A 232 -3.33 4.04 14.12
N TYR A 233 -2.64 4.76 14.98
CA TYR A 233 -2.60 6.21 14.97
C TYR A 233 -1.15 6.68 14.89
N ALA A 234 -0.84 7.54 13.95
CA ALA A 234 0.50 8.04 13.76
C ALA A 234 0.52 9.53 13.39
N ASN A 235 1.42 10.26 14.05
CA ASN A 235 1.85 11.58 13.61
C ASN A 235 3.20 11.46 12.92
N GLY A 236 3.34 12.07 11.74
CA GLY A 236 4.60 12.07 11.01
C GLY A 236 5.65 13.03 11.59
N ILE A 237 6.89 12.91 11.09
CA ILE A 237 7.99 13.85 11.42
C ILE A 237 7.77 15.23 10.82
N LEU A 238 6.89 15.37 9.81
CA LEU A 238 6.54 16.66 9.23
C LEU A 238 5.39 17.31 10.02
N PRO A 239 5.38 18.64 10.16
CA PRO A 239 4.25 19.34 10.76
C PRO A 239 2.92 18.99 10.06
N ASN A 240 1.83 18.87 10.84
CA ASN A 240 0.49 18.66 10.33
C ASN A 240 0.31 17.42 9.42
N ASN A 241 1.17 16.40 9.60
CA ASN A 241 1.06 15.10 8.94
C ASN A 241 0.51 14.07 9.92
N SER A 242 -0.52 13.33 9.51
CA SER A 242 -1.13 12.28 10.33
C SER A 242 -1.63 11.11 9.49
N TYR A 243 -1.74 9.95 10.13
CA TYR A 243 -2.29 8.73 9.58
C TYR A 243 -3.12 8.01 10.63
N ASP A 244 -4.33 7.62 10.27
CA ASP A 244 -5.24 6.85 11.10
C ASP A 244 -5.75 5.62 10.34
N LYS A 245 -5.80 4.45 11.01
CA LYS A 245 -6.29 3.21 10.40
C LYS A 245 -7.04 2.37 11.41
N HIS A 246 -8.23 1.97 11.04
CA HIS A 246 -9.03 0.99 11.76
C HIS A 246 -9.23 -0.25 10.90
N SER A 247 -9.10 -1.44 11.47
CA SER A 247 -9.46 -2.67 10.78
C SER A 247 -10.17 -3.66 11.68
N VAL A 248 -11.10 -4.40 11.08
CA VAL A 248 -11.85 -5.50 11.69
C VAL A 248 -11.71 -6.70 10.77
N THR A 249 -11.33 -7.85 11.32
CA THR A 249 -11.29 -9.10 10.56
C THR A 249 -12.07 -10.18 11.31
N VAL A 250 -12.87 -10.95 10.60
CA VAL A 250 -13.55 -12.15 11.12
C VAL A 250 -13.38 -13.27 10.12
N ARG A 251 -12.98 -14.45 10.58
CA ARG A 251 -12.84 -15.65 9.76
C ARG A 251 -13.42 -16.86 10.47
N ASN A 252 -14.21 -17.63 9.77
CA ASN A 252 -14.78 -18.88 10.27
C ASN A 252 -14.43 -20.03 9.33
N THR A 253 -14.01 -21.13 9.93
CA THR A 253 -13.78 -22.40 9.23
C THR A 253 -14.70 -23.46 9.84
N THR A 254 -15.57 -24.06 9.01
CA THR A 254 -16.52 -25.07 9.43
C THR A 254 -16.35 -26.35 8.59
N SER A 255 -16.20 -27.49 9.27
CA SER A 255 -16.14 -28.82 8.65
C SER A 255 -17.46 -29.56 8.87
N PHE A 256 -17.96 -30.21 7.82
CA PHE A 256 -19.20 -30.97 7.82
C PHE A 256 -19.10 -32.21 6.91
N LEU A 257 -20.14 -33.06 6.85
CA LEU A 257 -20.15 -34.32 6.13
C LEU A 257 -18.97 -35.23 6.53
N GLN A 258 -18.81 -35.47 7.86
CA GLN A 258 -17.73 -36.28 8.40
C GLN A 258 -16.34 -35.79 7.96
N ASP A 259 -16.12 -34.48 8.02
CA ASP A 259 -14.87 -33.76 7.65
C ASP A 259 -14.46 -33.88 6.17
N ARG A 260 -15.38 -34.36 5.32
CA ARG A 260 -15.17 -34.35 3.87
C ARG A 260 -15.37 -32.99 3.24
N MET A 261 -16.16 -32.14 3.86
CA MET A 261 -16.45 -30.80 3.34
C MET A 261 -16.01 -29.73 4.34
N THR A 262 -15.30 -28.70 3.87
CA THR A 262 -14.83 -27.59 4.69
C THR A 262 -15.21 -26.29 3.99
N LEU A 263 -15.94 -25.43 4.70
CA LEU A 263 -16.21 -24.04 4.34
C LEU A 263 -15.29 -23.13 5.15
N ASP A 264 -14.53 -22.28 4.48
CA ASP A 264 -13.70 -21.24 5.08
C ASP A 264 -14.16 -19.89 4.53
N ALA A 265 -14.72 -19.04 5.39
CA ALA A 265 -15.27 -17.75 5.02
C ALA A 265 -14.64 -16.64 5.85
N GLY A 266 -14.25 -15.56 5.21
CA GLY A 266 -13.61 -14.41 5.83
C GLY A 266 -14.26 -13.09 5.39
N PHE A 267 -14.25 -12.14 6.32
CA PHE A 267 -14.63 -10.75 6.11
C PHE A 267 -13.60 -9.84 6.77
N SER A 268 -13.13 -8.84 6.05
CA SER A 268 -12.28 -7.78 6.59
C SER A 268 -12.81 -6.43 6.14
N TYR A 269 -12.88 -5.49 7.07
CA TYR A 269 -13.18 -4.08 6.82
C TYR A 269 -11.99 -3.24 7.29
N VAL A 270 -11.59 -2.29 6.46
CA VAL A 270 -10.50 -1.36 6.76
C VAL A 270 -10.92 0.04 6.38
N GLU A 271 -10.71 0.97 7.29
CA GLU A 271 -10.83 2.41 7.05
C GLU A 271 -9.46 3.05 7.31
N THR A 272 -8.98 3.85 6.37
CA THR A 272 -7.75 4.63 6.49
C THR A 272 -8.03 6.08 6.18
N GLU A 273 -7.41 6.96 6.97
CA GLU A 273 -7.42 8.40 6.73
C GLU A 273 -6.00 8.94 6.87
N ASP A 274 -5.53 9.67 5.89
CA ASP A 274 -4.24 10.34 5.93
C ASP A 274 -4.36 11.82 5.62
N GLN A 275 -3.52 12.60 6.27
CA GLN A 275 -3.41 14.03 6.04
C GLN A 275 -1.96 14.39 5.73
N ASN A 276 -1.77 15.18 4.68
CA ASN A 276 -0.49 15.76 4.28
C ASN A 276 0.66 14.75 4.16
N MET A 277 0.40 13.60 3.53
CA MET A 277 1.46 12.71 3.12
C MET A 277 2.48 13.48 2.28
N LEU A 278 3.78 13.27 2.55
CA LEU A 278 4.82 13.97 1.83
C LEU A 278 4.72 13.70 0.33
N SER A 279 4.55 14.78 -0.44
CA SER A 279 4.64 14.71 -1.88
C SER A 279 6.11 14.55 -2.31
N ALA A 280 6.38 13.56 -3.14
CA ALA A 280 7.64 13.51 -3.87
C ALA A 280 7.57 14.47 -5.06
N GLY A 281 8.68 15.11 -5.42
CA GLY A 281 8.75 16.10 -6.50
C GLY A 281 9.12 17.48 -5.99
N ARG A 282 9.02 18.50 -6.87
CA ARG A 282 9.55 19.83 -6.58
C ARG A 282 8.54 20.77 -5.94
N TYR A 283 7.25 20.68 -6.33
CA TYR A 283 6.31 21.79 -6.07
C TYR A 283 5.71 21.79 -4.67
N PHE A 284 5.35 20.65 -4.13
CA PHE A 284 4.69 20.55 -2.83
C PHE A 284 5.53 19.81 -1.80
N ASN A 285 6.85 19.71 -2.05
CA ASN A 285 7.80 19.15 -1.13
C ASN A 285 8.39 20.26 -0.24
N PRO A 286 8.04 20.35 1.05
CA PRO A 286 8.52 21.38 1.94
C PRO A 286 10.05 21.34 2.13
N LEU A 287 10.69 20.19 1.90
CA LEU A 287 12.12 20.00 2.08
C LEU A 287 12.95 20.84 1.09
N THR A 288 12.42 21.05 -0.12
CA THR A 288 13.09 21.89 -1.13
C THR A 288 13.30 23.29 -0.60
N SER A 289 12.23 23.95 -0.15
CA SER A 289 12.31 25.30 0.41
C SER A 289 13.05 25.35 1.73
N LEU A 290 12.85 24.32 2.57
CA LEU A 290 13.54 24.20 3.85
C LEU A 290 15.05 24.17 3.68
N TYR A 291 15.57 23.34 2.76
CA TYR A 291 17.02 23.17 2.58
C TYR A 291 17.66 24.33 1.82
N THR A 292 16.92 25.01 0.97
CA THR A 292 17.41 26.16 0.21
C THR A 292 17.13 27.51 0.89
N TYR A 293 16.50 27.53 2.08
CA TYR A 293 16.23 28.77 2.81
C TYR A 293 17.50 29.58 3.03
N PRO A 294 17.51 30.89 2.71
CA PRO A 294 18.71 31.71 2.75
C PRO A 294 19.27 31.87 4.15
N ARG A 295 20.58 31.74 4.28
CA ARG A 295 21.29 31.76 5.57
C ARG A 295 21.40 33.14 6.20
N GLY A 296 21.18 34.21 5.45
CA GLY A 296 21.18 35.58 5.95
C GLY A 296 19.82 36.05 6.47
N GLU A 297 18.78 35.25 6.33
CA GLU A 297 17.43 35.60 6.73
C GLU A 297 17.07 35.06 8.12
N SER A 298 16.05 35.69 8.75
CA SER A 298 15.60 35.34 10.10
C SER A 298 14.82 34.02 10.08
N VAL A 299 15.08 33.18 11.09
CA VAL A 299 14.30 31.95 11.33
C VAL A 299 12.89 32.29 11.78
N GLU A 300 12.72 33.37 12.54
CA GLU A 300 11.43 33.87 13.01
C GLU A 300 10.51 34.23 11.82
N ASP A 301 11.08 34.82 10.75
CA ASP A 301 10.32 35.14 9.53
C ASP A 301 9.87 33.86 8.80
N LEU A 302 10.68 32.81 8.79
CA LEU A 302 10.29 31.51 8.27
C LEU A 302 9.14 30.90 9.08
N MET A 303 9.25 30.96 10.41
CA MET A 303 8.27 30.38 11.34
C MET A 303 6.95 31.16 11.32
N MET A 304 6.99 32.47 11.06
CA MET A 304 5.83 33.32 10.83
C MET A 304 5.32 33.14 9.39
N PHE A 305 4.83 31.94 9.07
CA PHE A 305 4.50 31.54 7.70
C PHE A 305 3.32 32.30 7.08
N GLU A 306 2.53 33.03 7.88
CA GLU A 306 1.43 33.86 7.41
C GLU A 306 1.34 35.18 8.16
N ILE A 307 0.89 36.24 7.45
CA ILE A 307 0.64 37.58 7.99
C ILE A 307 -0.72 38.06 7.55
N TYR A 308 -1.38 38.92 8.35
CA TYR A 308 -2.66 39.51 8.00
C TYR A 308 -2.46 40.68 7.03
N ASP A 309 -3.06 40.55 5.84
CA ASP A 309 -3.13 41.62 4.85
C ASP A 309 -4.44 42.41 5.02
N SER A 310 -4.35 43.66 5.48
CA SER A 310 -5.49 44.51 5.73
C SER A 310 -6.25 44.92 4.45
N ASN A 311 -5.59 44.98 3.31
CA ASN A 311 -6.21 45.26 2.02
C ASN A 311 -7.01 44.09 1.50
N LYS A 312 -6.50 42.89 1.65
CA LYS A 312 -7.15 41.63 1.26
C LYS A 312 -8.10 41.13 2.33
N LYS A 313 -8.05 41.68 3.55
CA LYS A 313 -8.83 41.28 4.73
C LYS A 313 -8.69 39.78 5.04
N ARG A 314 -7.49 39.22 4.87
CA ARG A 314 -7.20 37.79 5.09
C ARG A 314 -5.73 37.59 5.40
N TYR A 315 -5.43 36.40 5.96
CA TYR A 315 -4.06 35.94 6.07
C TYR A 315 -3.49 35.57 4.70
N VAL A 316 -2.27 35.97 4.45
CA VAL A 316 -1.50 35.70 3.23
C VAL A 316 -0.18 35.05 3.59
N GLN A 317 0.41 34.29 2.67
CA GLN A 317 1.71 33.67 2.87
C GLN A 317 2.78 34.72 3.13
N ASN A 318 3.52 34.57 4.24
CA ASN A 318 4.72 35.34 4.51
C ASN A 318 5.90 34.69 3.79
N TRP A 319 6.18 35.19 2.58
CA TRP A 319 7.27 34.68 1.76
C TRP A 319 7.81 35.80 0.86
N ALA A 320 9.03 36.24 1.17
CA ALA A 320 9.64 37.43 0.50
C ALA A 320 10.24 37.11 -0.87
N TRP A 321 10.39 35.82 -1.21
CA TRP A 321 11.08 35.36 -2.41
C TRP A 321 10.22 35.51 -3.64
N SER A 322 10.88 35.86 -4.75
CA SER A 322 10.16 36.19 -5.96
C SER A 322 9.46 34.97 -6.58
N ARG A 323 8.29 35.21 -7.17
CA ARG A 323 7.46 34.28 -7.91
C ARG A 323 8.13 33.62 -9.13
N GLY A 324 9.43 33.82 -9.35
CA GLY A 324 10.19 33.21 -10.44
C GLY A 324 10.85 31.87 -10.09
N ALA A 325 10.86 31.49 -8.80
CA ALA A 325 11.35 30.19 -8.36
C ALA A 325 10.15 29.26 -8.16
N LEU A 326 9.87 28.43 -9.15
CA LEU A 326 8.69 27.57 -9.26
C LEU A 326 8.45 26.61 -8.09
N ASP A 327 9.45 26.38 -7.27
CA ASP A 327 9.48 25.42 -6.19
C ASP A 327 9.54 26.06 -4.80
N MET A 328 9.55 27.40 -4.75
CA MET A 328 9.74 28.13 -3.49
C MET A 328 8.43 28.64 -2.91
N GLN A 329 7.99 27.97 -1.87
CA GLN A 329 6.94 28.45 -0.96
C GLN A 329 7.44 28.26 0.48
N ASN A 330 6.87 28.99 1.43
CA ASN A 330 7.18 28.78 2.84
C ASN A 330 6.83 27.32 3.21
N PRO A 331 7.79 26.53 3.74
CA PRO A 331 7.54 25.11 4.05
C PRO A 331 6.42 24.90 5.07
N LEU A 332 6.24 25.82 6.03
CA LEU A 332 5.12 25.75 6.98
C LEU A 332 3.79 26.13 6.33
N TRP A 333 3.78 27.10 5.38
CA TRP A 333 2.60 27.36 4.56
C TRP A 333 2.17 26.08 3.81
N MET A 334 3.11 25.37 3.20
CA MET A 334 2.80 24.11 2.52
C MET A 334 2.18 23.09 3.47
N MET A 335 2.64 23.00 4.71
CA MET A 335 2.11 22.02 5.66
C MET A 335 0.78 22.43 6.31
N HIS A 336 0.50 23.75 6.40
CA HIS A 336 -0.69 24.25 7.13
C HIS A 336 -1.76 24.88 6.24
N ARG A 337 -1.43 25.21 4.97
CA ARG A 337 -2.34 25.89 4.03
C ARG A 337 -2.47 25.18 2.68
N ASN A 338 -1.69 24.15 2.44
CA ASN A 338 -1.86 23.24 1.31
C ASN A 338 -2.24 21.87 1.89
N ILE A 339 -3.51 21.73 2.23
CA ILE A 339 -4.01 20.55 2.95
C ILE A 339 -4.48 19.49 1.96
N GLN A 340 -3.97 18.29 2.12
CA GLN A 340 -4.45 17.13 1.42
C GLN A 340 -4.92 16.07 2.39
N ASN A 341 -6.17 15.63 2.21
CA ASN A 341 -6.75 14.53 2.96
C ASN A 341 -7.17 13.43 2.01
N ASN A 342 -6.83 12.19 2.38
CA ASN A 342 -7.32 11.00 1.70
C ASN A 342 -8.02 10.12 2.74
N LYS A 343 -9.20 9.63 2.38
CA LYS A 343 -9.96 8.68 3.17
C LYS A 343 -10.32 7.50 2.30
N ARG A 344 -10.08 6.28 2.78
CA ARG A 344 -10.43 5.05 2.06
C ARG A 344 -11.12 4.06 2.98
N ARG A 345 -12.18 3.46 2.48
CA ARG A 345 -12.91 2.36 3.10
C ARG A 345 -12.86 1.17 2.18
N ARG A 346 -12.46 0.03 2.71
CA ARG A 346 -12.35 -1.22 1.95
C ARG A 346 -13.01 -2.37 2.68
N SER A 347 -13.83 -3.12 1.96
CA SER A 347 -14.46 -4.34 2.44
C SER A 347 -13.99 -5.51 1.59
N MET A 348 -13.40 -6.52 2.22
CA MET A 348 -12.93 -7.74 1.57
C MET A 348 -13.72 -8.93 2.11
N MET A 349 -14.33 -9.69 1.22
CA MET A 349 -15.07 -10.90 1.54
C MET A 349 -14.49 -12.05 0.75
N ASN A 350 -14.26 -13.18 1.39
CA ASN A 350 -13.81 -14.38 0.72
C ASN A 350 -14.51 -15.61 1.27
N ALA A 351 -14.73 -16.58 0.39
CA ALA A 351 -15.26 -17.89 0.75
C ALA A 351 -14.56 -18.98 -0.07
N SER A 352 -14.24 -20.09 0.58
CA SER A 352 -13.65 -21.27 -0.04
C SER A 352 -14.39 -22.52 0.45
N LEU A 353 -14.95 -23.29 -0.48
CA LEU A 353 -15.58 -24.57 -0.20
C LEU A 353 -14.69 -25.68 -0.76
N THR A 354 -14.20 -26.53 0.10
CA THR A 354 -13.36 -27.68 -0.27
C THR A 354 -14.12 -28.98 -0.01
N TYR A 355 -14.13 -29.91 -0.97
CA TYR A 355 -14.77 -31.21 -0.87
C TYR A 355 -13.79 -32.31 -1.22
N LYS A 356 -13.50 -33.18 -0.25
CA LYS A 356 -12.72 -34.42 -0.43
C LYS A 356 -13.64 -35.51 -0.99
N VAL A 357 -13.63 -35.68 -2.30
CA VAL A 357 -14.44 -36.69 -3.00
C VAL A 357 -13.96 -38.08 -2.63
N THR A 358 -12.63 -38.27 -2.69
CA THR A 358 -11.89 -39.47 -2.27
C THR A 358 -10.63 -39.04 -1.52
N ASP A 359 -9.84 -39.98 -1.03
CA ASP A 359 -8.57 -39.67 -0.36
C ASP A 359 -7.53 -39.05 -1.30
N TRP A 360 -7.69 -39.22 -2.60
CA TRP A 360 -6.79 -38.74 -3.64
C TRP A 360 -7.37 -37.62 -4.53
N LEU A 361 -8.69 -37.35 -4.45
CA LEU A 361 -9.37 -36.33 -5.26
C LEU A 361 -10.07 -35.29 -4.37
N THR A 362 -9.67 -34.05 -4.50
CA THR A 362 -10.26 -32.90 -3.82
C THR A 362 -10.77 -31.88 -4.84
N LEU A 363 -11.96 -31.37 -4.63
CA LEU A 363 -12.56 -30.26 -5.38
C LEU A 363 -12.60 -29.03 -4.48
N ALA A 364 -12.25 -27.87 -5.02
CA ALA A 364 -12.34 -26.59 -4.31
C ALA A 364 -12.97 -25.53 -5.21
N GLY A 365 -13.94 -24.79 -4.67
CA GLY A 365 -14.49 -23.57 -5.27
C GLY A 365 -14.19 -22.40 -4.37
N ARG A 366 -13.67 -21.28 -4.92
CA ARG A 366 -13.34 -20.09 -4.17
C ARG A 366 -13.97 -18.86 -4.79
N ALA A 367 -14.39 -17.94 -3.96
CA ALA A 367 -14.94 -16.66 -4.38
C ALA A 367 -14.38 -15.53 -3.50
N LYS A 368 -14.15 -14.35 -4.09
CA LYS A 368 -13.74 -13.14 -3.39
C LYS A 368 -14.49 -11.93 -3.98
N ALA A 369 -14.91 -11.04 -3.10
CA ALA A 369 -15.35 -9.70 -3.44
C ALA A 369 -14.52 -8.69 -2.63
N ASP A 370 -14.01 -7.67 -3.31
CA ASP A 370 -13.16 -6.63 -2.75
C ASP A 370 -13.72 -5.28 -3.23
N LEU A 371 -14.22 -4.50 -2.31
CA LEU A 371 -14.90 -3.23 -2.56
C LEU A 371 -14.14 -2.12 -1.86
N SER A 372 -13.67 -1.14 -2.60
CA SER A 372 -12.95 0.01 -2.08
C SER A 372 -13.60 1.32 -2.52
N VAL A 373 -13.77 2.23 -1.58
CA VAL A 373 -14.24 3.60 -1.83
C VAL A 373 -13.21 4.55 -1.26
N GLY A 374 -12.61 5.35 -2.11
CA GLY A 374 -11.63 6.40 -1.77
C GLY A 374 -12.20 7.78 -1.99
N GLU A 375 -11.95 8.69 -1.08
CA GLU A 375 -12.22 10.11 -1.20
C GLU A 375 -10.91 10.87 -1.01
N SER A 376 -10.58 11.77 -1.93
CA SER A 376 -9.39 12.61 -1.86
C SER A 376 -9.80 14.06 -1.99
N SER A 377 -9.30 14.91 -1.10
CA SER A 377 -9.51 16.34 -1.19
C SER A 377 -8.19 17.09 -1.06
N ARG A 378 -8.03 18.13 -1.83
CA ARG A 378 -6.90 19.04 -1.79
C ARG A 378 -7.36 20.48 -1.69
N LYS A 379 -6.86 21.20 -0.71
CA LYS A 379 -7.19 22.60 -0.42
C LYS A 379 -5.91 23.40 -0.48
N LEU A 380 -5.78 24.27 -1.49
CA LEU A 380 -4.74 25.29 -1.52
C LEU A 380 -5.37 26.61 -1.12
N TYR A 381 -4.90 27.18 -0.02
CA TYR A 381 -5.46 28.43 0.49
C TYR A 381 -5.08 29.63 -0.39
N ALA A 382 -5.91 30.65 -0.35
CA ALA A 382 -5.66 31.93 -1.01
C ALA A 382 -4.30 32.49 -0.58
N SER A 383 -3.51 32.99 -1.54
CA SER A 383 -2.08 33.35 -1.41
C SER A 383 -1.08 32.20 -1.63
N THR A 384 -1.52 30.97 -1.84
CA THR A 384 -0.67 29.96 -2.48
C THR A 384 -0.28 30.45 -3.87
N ASP A 385 0.93 30.14 -4.32
CA ASP A 385 1.45 30.61 -5.61
C ASP A 385 0.42 30.35 -6.73
N PRO A 386 0.05 31.37 -7.53
CA PRO A 386 -0.94 31.24 -8.60
C PRO A 386 -0.60 30.18 -9.66
N LEU A 387 0.67 29.86 -9.83
CA LEU A 387 1.09 28.74 -10.70
C LEU A 387 0.41 27.44 -10.29
N PHE A 388 0.25 27.21 -8.98
CA PHE A 388 -0.35 25.97 -8.44
C PHE A 388 -1.86 26.12 -8.21
N ALA A 389 -2.27 27.29 -7.73
CA ALA A 389 -3.66 27.56 -7.39
C ALA A 389 -4.51 28.03 -8.60
N GLY A 390 -3.89 28.35 -9.73
CA GLY A 390 -4.59 28.89 -10.91
C GLY A 390 -5.20 30.27 -10.71
N GLY A 391 -4.98 30.92 -9.55
CA GLY A 391 -5.50 32.22 -9.19
C GLY A 391 -5.19 32.62 -7.74
N ASP A 392 -5.60 33.80 -7.34
CA ASP A 392 -5.29 34.38 -6.01
C ASP A 392 -6.23 33.93 -4.89
N ASN A 393 -7.34 33.25 -5.22
CA ASN A 393 -8.37 32.88 -4.25
C ASN A 393 -8.19 31.50 -3.65
N GLY A 394 -7.17 30.74 -4.13
CA GLY A 394 -6.90 29.37 -3.76
C GLY A 394 -7.47 28.35 -4.75
N PHE A 395 -7.35 27.07 -4.41
CA PHE A 395 -7.72 25.97 -5.30
C PHE A 395 -8.38 24.87 -4.48
N PHE A 396 -9.32 24.18 -5.08
CA PHE A 396 -9.96 23.02 -4.49
C PHE A 396 -10.04 21.88 -5.49
N GLU A 397 -9.71 20.69 -5.00
CA GLU A 397 -9.88 19.43 -5.72
C GLU A 397 -10.61 18.45 -4.80
N PHE A 398 -11.56 17.75 -5.37
CA PHE A 398 -12.22 16.62 -4.72
C PHE A 398 -12.43 15.52 -5.74
N THR A 399 -12.02 14.31 -5.39
CA THR A 399 -12.22 13.11 -6.19
C THR A 399 -12.77 11.98 -5.32
N LYS A 400 -13.68 11.20 -5.89
CA LYS A 400 -14.17 9.97 -5.35
C LYS A 400 -13.81 8.84 -6.31
N GLU A 401 -13.19 7.79 -5.79
CA GLU A 401 -12.77 6.60 -6.50
C GLU A 401 -13.51 5.40 -5.94
N GLU A 402 -14.06 4.56 -6.80
CA GLU A 402 -14.75 3.34 -6.42
C GLU A 402 -14.15 2.18 -7.21
N ASP A 403 -13.57 1.22 -6.48
CA ASP A 403 -13.00 0.03 -7.04
C ASP A 403 -13.78 -1.20 -6.58
N THR A 404 -14.11 -2.05 -7.53
CA THR A 404 -14.74 -3.35 -7.28
C THR A 404 -13.92 -4.43 -7.96
N HIS A 405 -13.46 -5.40 -7.20
CA HIS A 405 -12.83 -6.60 -7.73
C HIS A 405 -13.60 -7.84 -7.28
N ARG A 406 -14.01 -8.65 -8.24
CA ARG A 406 -14.67 -9.93 -8.03
C ARG A 406 -13.81 -11.03 -8.63
N TYR A 407 -13.62 -12.10 -7.88
CA TYR A 407 -12.83 -13.24 -8.31
C TYR A 407 -13.56 -14.53 -7.96
N GLY A 408 -13.49 -15.50 -8.85
CA GLY A 408 -13.95 -16.85 -8.61
C GLY A 408 -13.08 -17.87 -9.31
N ASP A 409 -12.87 -19.02 -8.68
CA ASP A 409 -12.22 -20.15 -9.32
C ASP A 409 -12.80 -21.49 -8.86
N PHE A 410 -12.50 -22.50 -9.67
CA PHE A 410 -12.77 -23.91 -9.37
C PHE A 410 -11.51 -24.73 -9.68
N ILE A 411 -11.10 -25.59 -8.75
CA ILE A 411 -9.89 -26.38 -8.83
C ILE A 411 -10.20 -27.82 -8.46
N ALA A 412 -9.80 -28.76 -9.32
CA ALA A 412 -9.73 -30.18 -9.02
C ALA A 412 -8.28 -30.55 -8.76
N THR A 413 -8.00 -31.15 -7.60
CA THR A 413 -6.67 -31.58 -7.17
C THR A 413 -6.64 -33.09 -7.03
N VAL A 414 -5.69 -33.72 -7.73
CA VAL A 414 -5.35 -35.12 -7.61
C VAL A 414 -4.05 -35.25 -6.83
N ASN A 415 -4.02 -36.03 -5.75
CA ASN A 415 -2.82 -36.32 -4.98
C ASN A 415 -2.80 -37.84 -4.70
N LYS A 416 -1.98 -38.56 -5.44
CA LYS A 416 -1.92 -40.02 -5.34
C LYS A 416 -0.49 -40.49 -5.23
N HIS A 417 -0.28 -41.40 -4.29
CA HIS A 417 1.01 -42.04 -4.05
C HIS A 417 0.92 -43.52 -4.31
N TRP A 418 1.92 -44.08 -4.95
CA TRP A 418 2.20 -45.50 -5.12
C TRP A 418 3.59 -45.79 -4.51
N GLU A 419 3.97 -47.04 -4.37
CA GLU A 419 5.25 -47.39 -3.74
C GLU A 419 6.47 -46.64 -4.29
N GLN A 420 6.55 -46.45 -5.59
CA GLN A 420 7.70 -45.80 -6.26
C GLN A 420 7.35 -44.49 -6.95
N PHE A 421 6.08 -44.19 -7.12
CA PHE A 421 5.61 -43.03 -7.88
C PHE A 421 4.66 -42.14 -7.07
N SER A 422 4.76 -40.87 -7.29
CA SER A 422 3.78 -39.91 -6.80
C SER A 422 3.25 -39.07 -7.96
N LEU A 423 1.96 -38.76 -7.94
CA LEU A 423 1.31 -37.88 -8.87
C LEU A 423 0.57 -36.79 -8.10
N PHE A 424 0.92 -35.56 -8.40
CA PHE A 424 0.18 -34.41 -7.94
C PHE A 424 -0.26 -33.60 -9.17
N ALA A 425 -1.56 -33.40 -9.33
CA ALA A 425 -2.10 -32.65 -10.46
C ALA A 425 -3.22 -31.69 -10.04
N ASN A 426 -3.26 -30.52 -10.66
CA ASN A 426 -4.31 -29.54 -10.51
C ASN A 426 -4.85 -29.18 -11.88
N VAL A 427 -6.17 -29.10 -12.01
CA VAL A 427 -6.87 -28.55 -13.18
C VAL A 427 -7.89 -27.56 -12.66
N GLY A 428 -7.96 -26.38 -13.25
CA GLY A 428 -8.87 -25.36 -12.78
C GLY A 428 -9.22 -24.30 -13.83
N ALA A 429 -10.23 -23.53 -13.48
CA ALA A 429 -10.64 -22.35 -14.24
C ALA A 429 -10.85 -21.18 -13.26
N SER A 430 -10.58 -19.96 -13.71
CA SER A 430 -10.78 -18.76 -12.92
C SER A 430 -11.37 -17.62 -13.74
N ILE A 431 -12.10 -16.76 -13.06
CA ILE A 431 -12.62 -15.50 -13.58
C ILE A 431 -12.29 -14.37 -12.59
N SER A 432 -11.82 -13.25 -13.12
CA SER A 432 -11.56 -12.01 -12.40
C SER A 432 -12.22 -10.86 -13.13
N ASP A 433 -12.96 -10.01 -12.42
CA ASP A 433 -13.62 -8.83 -12.96
C ASP A 433 -13.28 -7.63 -12.07
N GLN A 434 -12.62 -6.65 -12.66
CA GLN A 434 -12.19 -5.43 -12.00
C GLN A 434 -12.92 -4.26 -12.64
N LEU A 435 -13.54 -3.43 -11.80
CA LEU A 435 -14.18 -2.19 -12.20
C LEU A 435 -13.61 -1.08 -11.35
N SER A 436 -13.05 -0.07 -12.00
CA SER A 436 -12.58 1.16 -11.36
C SER A 436 -13.33 2.34 -11.96
N SER A 437 -13.81 3.22 -11.10
CA SER A 437 -14.42 4.47 -11.51
C SER A 437 -13.90 5.62 -10.65
N ILE A 438 -13.63 6.75 -11.29
CA ILE A 438 -13.25 7.99 -10.62
C ILE A 438 -14.17 9.10 -11.08
N ALA A 439 -14.67 9.89 -10.14
CA ALA A 439 -15.47 11.08 -10.40
C ALA A 439 -15.02 12.23 -9.50
N GLY A 440 -15.02 13.45 -10.02
CA GLY A 440 -14.63 14.61 -9.25
C GLY A 440 -14.51 15.87 -10.08
N ALA A 441 -14.00 16.90 -9.44
CA ALA A 441 -13.64 18.14 -10.09
C ALA A 441 -12.51 18.85 -9.33
N ARG A 442 -11.78 19.70 -10.03
CA ARG A 442 -10.78 20.59 -9.48
C ARG A 442 -10.78 21.94 -10.19
N GLY A 443 -10.31 22.95 -9.49
CA GLY A 443 -10.15 24.26 -10.10
C GLY A 443 -9.83 25.36 -9.10
N PRO A 444 -9.41 26.55 -9.61
CA PRO A 444 -9.27 27.73 -8.80
C PRO A 444 -10.61 28.14 -8.20
N LEU A 445 -10.57 28.73 -7.00
CA LEU A 445 -11.74 29.17 -6.28
C LEU A 445 -12.21 30.58 -6.78
N GLU A 446 -13.51 30.76 -6.89
CA GLU A 446 -14.10 32.09 -7.17
C GLU A 446 -14.12 32.95 -5.90
N LEU A 447 -14.58 32.39 -4.77
CA LEU A 447 -14.51 33.05 -3.46
C LEU A 447 -13.34 32.49 -2.66
N PRO A 448 -12.51 33.35 -2.02
CA PRO A 448 -11.30 32.91 -1.34
C PRO A 448 -11.58 31.95 -0.17
N ASN A 449 -10.84 30.87 -0.12
CA ASN A 449 -10.86 29.87 0.96
C ASN A 449 -12.22 29.20 1.21
N PHE A 450 -13.18 29.33 0.28
CA PHE A 450 -14.44 28.58 0.35
C PHE A 450 -14.34 27.29 -0.44
N PHE A 451 -13.91 26.23 0.23
CA PHE A 451 -13.60 24.92 -0.37
C PHE A 451 -14.85 24.09 -0.64
N SER A 452 -15.48 24.38 -1.77
CA SER A 452 -16.65 23.67 -2.29
C SER A 452 -16.50 23.48 -3.80
N LEU A 453 -16.98 22.36 -4.34
CA LEU A 453 -17.00 22.13 -5.79
C LEU A 453 -17.85 23.18 -6.53
N THR A 454 -18.88 23.71 -5.88
CA THR A 454 -19.72 24.78 -6.45
C THR A 454 -19.01 26.13 -6.54
N ASN A 455 -17.91 26.30 -5.82
CA ASN A 455 -17.06 27.49 -5.81
C ASN A 455 -15.79 27.33 -6.64
N THR A 456 -15.63 26.19 -7.32
CA THR A 456 -14.50 25.95 -8.23
C THR A 456 -14.86 26.39 -9.64
N ASN A 457 -13.89 27.01 -10.32
CA ASN A 457 -14.00 27.28 -11.76
C ASN A 457 -13.32 26.12 -12.54
N PRO A 458 -14.07 25.16 -13.06
CA PRO A 458 -13.50 24.02 -13.78
C PRO A 458 -12.97 24.38 -15.18
N TYR A 459 -13.23 25.59 -15.64
CA TYR A 459 -12.74 26.13 -16.92
C TYR A 459 -11.56 27.11 -16.74
N GLY A 460 -11.20 27.42 -15.50
CA GLY A 460 -10.01 28.22 -15.17
C GLY A 460 -8.72 27.49 -15.39
N ALA A 461 -7.60 28.18 -15.18
CA ALA A 461 -6.28 27.56 -15.21
C ALA A 461 -6.21 26.39 -14.22
N SER A 462 -5.76 25.22 -14.66
CA SER A 462 -5.75 23.96 -13.89
C SER A 462 -7.14 23.43 -13.51
N GLY A 463 -8.24 24.00 -14.04
CA GLY A 463 -9.59 23.49 -13.84
C GLY A 463 -9.82 22.19 -14.64
N GLN A 464 -10.54 21.24 -14.06
CA GLN A 464 -10.90 19.99 -14.72
C GLN A 464 -12.12 19.35 -14.05
N ARG A 465 -12.96 18.73 -14.85
CA ARG A 465 -13.94 17.74 -14.41
C ARG A 465 -13.39 16.37 -14.72
N LEU A 466 -13.51 15.43 -13.79
CA LEU A 466 -13.01 14.08 -13.91
C LEU A 466 -14.20 13.12 -13.85
N GLN A 467 -14.29 12.25 -14.84
CA GLN A 467 -15.18 11.11 -14.83
C GLN A 467 -14.57 10.04 -15.72
N GLU A 468 -14.09 8.98 -15.12
CA GLU A 468 -13.46 7.88 -15.83
C GLU A 468 -14.03 6.56 -15.31
N ARG A 469 -14.19 5.60 -16.19
CA ARG A 469 -14.58 4.24 -15.85
C ARG A 469 -13.77 3.26 -16.66
N LYS A 470 -13.16 2.31 -15.96
CA LYS A 470 -12.35 1.25 -16.56
C LYS A 470 -12.83 -0.09 -16.03
N ARG A 471 -13.05 -1.05 -16.92
CA ARG A 471 -13.32 -2.43 -16.57
C ARG A 471 -12.32 -3.34 -17.22
N GLU A 472 -11.83 -4.30 -16.47
CA GLU A 472 -10.93 -5.34 -16.90
C GLU A 472 -11.48 -6.69 -16.48
N GLN A 473 -11.59 -7.62 -17.41
CA GLN A 473 -12.05 -8.98 -17.14
C GLN A 473 -11.01 -9.98 -17.65
N GLU A 474 -10.63 -10.89 -16.78
CA GLU A 474 -9.70 -11.97 -17.04
C GLU A 474 -10.41 -13.31 -16.85
N GLN A 475 -10.26 -14.21 -17.81
CA GLN A 475 -10.71 -15.60 -17.73
C GLN A 475 -9.54 -16.51 -18.05
N ALA A 476 -9.36 -17.57 -17.25
CA ALA A 476 -8.28 -18.50 -17.48
C ALA A 476 -8.67 -19.95 -17.20
N VAL A 477 -8.08 -20.84 -17.98
CA VAL A 477 -8.04 -22.28 -17.71
C VAL A 477 -6.59 -22.68 -17.51
N PHE A 478 -6.32 -23.48 -16.49
CA PHE A 478 -4.95 -23.89 -16.15
C PHE A 478 -4.86 -25.33 -15.70
N ALA A 479 -3.71 -25.91 -15.93
CA ALA A 479 -3.37 -27.25 -15.43
C ALA A 479 -1.91 -27.30 -14.98
N SER A 480 -1.63 -28.06 -13.94
CA SER A 480 -0.29 -28.33 -13.46
C SER A 480 -0.21 -29.81 -13.05
N VAL A 481 0.86 -30.49 -13.50
CA VAL A 481 1.11 -31.88 -13.18
C VAL A 481 2.54 -32.01 -12.68
N GLU A 482 2.72 -32.71 -11.58
CA GLU A 482 4.01 -33.09 -11.03
C GLU A 482 4.03 -34.61 -10.84
N ALA A 483 5.00 -35.26 -11.46
CA ALA A 483 5.29 -36.67 -11.30
C ALA A 483 6.58 -36.84 -10.52
N GLY A 484 6.55 -37.62 -9.44
CA GLY A 484 7.70 -37.93 -8.63
C GLY A 484 8.06 -39.45 -8.71
N TRP A 485 9.35 -39.76 -8.72
CA TRP A 485 9.86 -41.11 -8.68
C TRP A 485 10.79 -41.30 -7.50
N ARG A 486 10.45 -42.26 -6.61
CA ARG A 486 11.19 -42.65 -5.40
C ARG A 486 11.57 -41.43 -4.49
N GLY A 487 10.89 -40.31 -4.57
CA GLY A 487 11.27 -39.13 -3.82
C GLY A 487 12.59 -38.47 -4.23
N MET A 488 13.20 -38.92 -5.34
CA MET A 488 14.50 -38.46 -5.82
C MET A 488 14.40 -37.61 -7.09
N LEU A 489 13.44 -37.92 -7.97
CA LEU A 489 13.25 -37.18 -9.22
C LEU A 489 11.83 -36.67 -9.33
N TYR A 490 11.69 -35.37 -9.64
CA TYR A 490 10.41 -34.72 -9.85
C TYR A 490 10.40 -34.05 -11.21
N LEU A 491 9.30 -34.24 -11.96
CA LEU A 491 9.05 -33.57 -13.21
C LEU A 491 7.75 -32.77 -13.08
N THR A 492 7.83 -31.47 -13.33
CA THR A 492 6.65 -30.55 -13.25
C THR A 492 6.39 -29.94 -14.62
N ALA A 493 5.13 -29.97 -15.05
CA ALA A 493 4.64 -29.26 -16.22
C ALA A 493 3.42 -28.41 -15.84
N THR A 494 3.38 -27.16 -16.31
CA THR A 494 2.28 -26.25 -16.04
C THR A 494 1.88 -25.54 -17.32
N VAL A 495 0.58 -25.42 -17.55
CA VAL A 495 -0.01 -24.71 -18.68
C VAL A 495 -1.13 -23.80 -18.21
N ARG A 496 -1.23 -22.60 -18.76
CA ARG A 496 -2.33 -21.65 -18.56
C ARG A 496 -2.71 -21.01 -19.88
N ASN A 497 -4.00 -21.01 -20.19
CA ASN A 497 -4.59 -20.21 -21.24
C ASN A 497 -5.32 -19.04 -20.59
N LEU A 498 -5.07 -17.84 -21.06
CA LEU A 498 -5.59 -16.59 -20.52
C LEU A 498 -6.32 -15.82 -21.61
N SER A 499 -7.54 -15.37 -21.32
CA SER A 499 -8.28 -14.40 -22.13
C SER A 499 -8.49 -13.13 -21.31
N LEU A 500 -8.12 -11.98 -21.87
CA LEU A 500 -8.20 -10.68 -21.23
C LEU A 500 -9.05 -9.74 -22.08
N ILE A 501 -9.99 -9.05 -21.42
CA ILE A 501 -10.87 -8.06 -22.04
C ILE A 501 -10.74 -6.76 -21.27
N HIS A 502 -10.36 -5.68 -21.95
CA HIS A 502 -10.32 -4.33 -21.43
C HIS A 502 -11.44 -3.50 -22.04
N ILE A 503 -12.21 -2.82 -21.20
CA ILE A 503 -13.20 -1.84 -21.62
C ILE A 503 -12.89 -0.57 -20.85
N SER A 504 -12.47 0.48 -21.56
CA SER A 504 -12.39 1.84 -21.03
C SER A 504 -13.49 2.65 -21.70
N GLU A 505 -14.34 3.29 -20.92
CA GLU A 505 -15.30 4.26 -21.42
C GLU A 505 -14.64 5.64 -21.31
N PRO A 506 -14.17 6.24 -22.39
CA PRO A 506 -13.75 7.64 -22.38
C PRO A 506 -15.00 8.51 -22.24
N THR A 507 -14.95 9.44 -21.34
CA THR A 507 -15.97 10.49 -21.15
C THR A 507 -15.51 11.80 -21.71
#